data_f6ec324cb930262ccb1550e9352d00a4
#
_entry.id   f6ec324cb930262ccb1550e9352d00a4
#
_cell.length_a   1.000
_cell.length_b   1.000
_cell.length_c   1.000
_cell.angle_alpha   90.00
_cell.angle_beta   90.00
_cell.angle_gamma   90.00
#
_symmetry.space_group_name_H-M   'P 1'
#
loop_
_entity.id
_entity.type
_entity.pdbx_description
1 polymer ?
#
loop_
_entity_poly.entity_id
_entity_poly.type
_entity_poly.pdbx_seq_one_letter_code
_entity_poly.pdbx_strand_id
1 'polypeptide(L)'
;MTVFLDTVGLLALWDTSDQWHRAAQCCFSELLAHRADLTTSSFVLLECGNAAARKPYRSAVSRLCKQMESLNRLIVPTFEDWQAA
;
A
#
# COMPACT_ATOMS: atom_id res chain seq x y z
N MET A 1 13.73 -3.60 -9.85
CA MET A 1 13.05 -4.53 -8.90
C MET A 1 11.65 -4.03 -8.64
N THR A 2 10.69 -4.90 -8.79
CA THR A 2 9.29 -4.59 -8.51
C THR A 2 8.89 -5.14 -7.15
N VAL A 3 8.31 -4.30 -6.31
CA VAL A 3 7.88 -4.68 -4.95
C VAL A 3 6.39 -4.43 -4.81
N PHE A 4 5.65 -5.45 -4.39
CA PHE A 4 4.23 -5.34 -4.12
C PHE A 4 4.01 -4.89 -2.68
N LEU A 5 3.23 -3.83 -2.51
CA LEU A 5 2.89 -3.29 -1.19
C LEU A 5 1.61 -3.96 -0.68
N ASP A 6 1.70 -4.63 0.46
CA ASP A 6 0.55 -5.31 1.06
C ASP A 6 -0.10 -4.47 2.16
N THR A 7 -1.27 -4.94 2.62
CA THR A 7 -2.06 -4.25 3.64
C THR A 7 -1.30 -4.10 4.95
N VAL A 8 -0.67 -5.17 5.42
CA VAL A 8 0.02 -5.16 6.73
C VAL A 8 1.16 -4.15 6.73
N GLY A 9 1.98 -4.17 5.67
CA GLY A 9 3.11 -3.26 5.55
C GLY A 9 2.68 -1.80 5.46
N LEU A 10 1.64 -1.51 4.68
CA LEU A 10 1.14 -0.15 4.52
C LEU A 10 0.53 0.40 5.82
N LEU A 11 -0.25 -0.41 6.54
CA LEU A 11 -0.83 0.01 7.81
C LEU A 11 0.26 0.28 8.84
N ALA A 12 1.29 -0.57 8.91
CA ALA A 12 2.42 -0.35 9.81
C ALA A 12 3.19 0.93 9.46
N LEU A 13 3.30 1.23 8.16
CA LEU A 13 3.96 2.45 7.69
C LEU A 13 3.24 3.71 8.16
N TRP A 14 1.92 3.71 8.14
CA TRP A 14 1.13 4.90 8.48
C TRP A 14 0.78 5.03 9.96
N ASP A 15 0.66 3.91 10.68
CA ASP A 15 0.22 3.90 12.07
C ASP A 15 1.43 3.98 13.00
N THR A 16 1.66 5.14 13.59
CA THR A 16 2.79 5.38 14.49
C THR A 16 2.71 4.55 15.77
N SER A 17 1.53 4.04 16.11
CA SER A 17 1.35 3.18 17.29
C SER A 17 1.59 1.70 17.00
N ASP A 18 1.77 1.33 15.74
CA ASP A 18 2.03 -0.06 15.36
C ASP A 18 3.45 -0.47 15.79
N GLN A 19 3.56 -1.68 16.37
CA GLN A 19 4.86 -2.19 16.83
C GLN A 19 5.89 -2.31 15.70
N TRP A 20 5.44 -2.45 14.46
CA TRP A 20 6.30 -2.61 13.28
C TRP A 20 6.49 -1.30 12.51
N HIS A 21 5.99 -0.18 13.04
CA HIS A 21 6.03 1.11 12.36
C HIS A 21 7.44 1.52 11.94
N ARG A 22 8.39 1.44 12.87
CA ARG A 22 9.78 1.85 12.58
C ARG A 22 10.43 0.95 11.52
N ALA A 23 10.21 -0.36 11.63
CA ALA A 23 10.73 -1.31 10.65
C ALA A 23 10.14 -1.05 9.26
N ALA A 24 8.84 -0.76 9.18
CA ALA A 24 8.16 -0.45 7.93
C ALA A 24 8.70 0.84 7.33
N GLN A 25 8.92 1.88 8.13
CA GLN A 25 9.51 3.14 7.65
C GLN A 25 10.91 2.93 7.09
N CYS A 26 11.76 2.18 7.79
CA CYS A 26 13.11 1.89 7.32
C CYS A 26 13.09 1.13 6.00
N CYS A 27 12.25 0.12 5.91
CA CYS A 27 12.12 -0.68 4.69
C CYS A 27 11.65 0.17 3.51
N PHE A 28 10.62 0.97 3.72
CA PHE A 28 10.06 1.83 2.67
C PHE A 28 11.08 2.88 2.21
N SER A 29 11.79 3.49 3.15
CA SER A 29 12.85 4.47 2.82
C SER A 29 13.95 3.85 1.97
N GLU A 30 14.36 2.61 2.30
CA GLU A 30 15.34 1.90 1.49
C GLU A 30 14.84 1.61 0.08
N LEU A 31 13.56 1.19 -0.04
CA LEU A 31 12.97 0.93 -1.36
C LEU A 31 12.96 2.20 -2.21
N LEU A 32 12.62 3.35 -1.62
CA LEU A 32 12.65 4.62 -2.32
C LEU A 32 14.08 5.02 -2.71
N ALA A 33 15.05 4.81 -1.82
CA ALA A 33 16.45 5.14 -2.08
C ALA A 33 17.02 4.30 -3.24
N HIS A 34 16.60 3.05 -3.35
CA HIS A 34 17.03 2.15 -4.44
C HIS A 34 16.13 2.25 -5.68
N ARG A 35 15.21 3.19 -5.71
CA ARG A 35 14.30 3.43 -6.84
C ARG A 35 13.53 2.16 -7.24
N ALA A 36 13.09 1.38 -6.26
CA ALA A 36 12.29 0.21 -6.51
C ALA A 36 10.96 0.58 -7.18
N ASP A 37 10.48 -0.27 -8.06
CA ASP A 37 9.17 -0.11 -8.67
C ASP A 37 8.12 -0.63 -7.69
N LEU A 38 7.35 0.29 -7.11
CA LEU A 38 6.33 -0.05 -6.14
C LEU A 38 4.98 -0.26 -6.84
N THR A 39 4.30 -1.32 -6.49
CA THR A 39 2.98 -1.63 -7.02
C THR A 39 2.06 -2.10 -5.90
N THR A 40 0.76 -2.01 -6.10
CA THR A 40 -0.24 -2.56 -5.17
C THR A 40 -1.50 -2.87 -5.95
N SER A 41 -2.53 -3.38 -5.27
CA SER A 41 -3.82 -3.66 -5.90
C SER A 41 -4.91 -2.79 -5.30
N SER A 42 -6.01 -2.63 -6.06
CA SER A 42 -7.21 -1.97 -5.54
C SER A 42 -7.77 -2.68 -4.32
N PHE A 43 -7.57 -3.99 -4.24
CA PHE A 43 -7.97 -4.81 -3.10
C PHE A 43 -7.25 -4.41 -1.82
N VAL A 44 -5.92 -4.29 -1.90
CA VAL A 44 -5.10 -3.86 -0.77
C VAL A 44 -5.53 -2.47 -0.32
N LEU A 45 -5.76 -1.56 -1.26
CA LEU A 45 -6.18 -0.19 -0.92
C LEU A 45 -7.56 -0.15 -0.29
N LEU A 46 -8.48 -1.02 -0.72
CA LEU A 46 -9.79 -1.15 -0.10
C LEU A 46 -9.68 -1.62 1.35
N GLU A 47 -8.87 -2.65 1.60
CA GLU A 47 -8.60 -3.12 2.95
C GLU A 47 -7.99 -2.03 3.84
N CYS A 48 -7.01 -1.32 3.30
CA CYS A 48 -6.38 -0.20 4.00
C CYS A 48 -7.40 0.90 4.30
N GLY A 49 -8.26 1.23 3.34
CA GLY A 49 -9.30 2.23 3.51
C GLY A 49 -10.27 1.87 4.62
N ASN A 50 -10.69 0.61 4.67
CA ASN A 50 -11.58 0.13 5.73
C ASN A 50 -10.91 0.19 7.10
N ALA A 51 -9.66 -0.26 7.19
CA ALA A 51 -8.92 -0.26 8.45
C ALA A 51 -8.62 1.17 8.93
N ALA A 52 -8.38 2.10 8.01
CA ALA A 52 -7.98 3.47 8.30
C ALA A 52 -9.17 4.45 8.45
N ALA A 53 -10.42 3.98 8.25
CA ALA A 53 -11.58 4.87 8.14
C ALA A 53 -11.75 5.84 9.31
N ARG A 54 -11.37 5.44 10.53
CA ARG A 54 -11.45 6.27 11.73
C ARG A 54 -10.09 6.59 12.33
N LYS A 55 -9.04 6.48 11.53
CA LYS A 55 -7.67 6.72 11.99
C LYS A 55 -7.16 8.07 11.46
N PRO A 56 -6.17 8.67 12.17
CA PRO A 56 -5.61 9.96 11.73
C PRO A 56 -4.98 9.92 10.34
N TYR A 57 -4.53 8.76 9.89
CA TYR A 57 -3.83 8.59 8.62
C TYR A 57 -4.75 8.20 7.46
N ARG A 58 -6.07 8.28 7.62
CA ARG A 58 -7.01 7.85 6.56
C ARG A 58 -6.78 8.55 5.22
N SER A 59 -6.35 9.81 5.24
CA SER A 59 -6.07 10.56 4.03
C SER A 59 -4.85 10.04 3.26
N ALA A 60 -3.94 9.34 3.96
CA ALA A 60 -2.77 8.73 3.33
C ALA A 60 -3.16 7.64 2.34
N VAL A 61 -4.21 6.87 2.64
CA VAL A 61 -4.71 5.83 1.75
C VAL A 61 -5.19 6.45 0.43
N SER A 62 -5.97 7.52 0.51
CA SER A 62 -6.47 8.23 -0.66
C SER A 62 -5.33 8.80 -1.51
N ARG A 63 -4.32 9.40 -0.86
CA ARG A 63 -3.16 9.95 -1.56
C ARG A 63 -2.38 8.85 -2.28
N LEU A 64 -2.15 7.73 -1.62
CA LEU A 64 -1.45 6.60 -2.25
C LEU A 64 -2.22 6.07 -3.45
N CYS A 65 -3.54 5.92 -3.32
CA CYS A 65 -4.39 5.46 -4.41
C CYS A 65 -4.23 6.36 -5.65
N LYS A 66 -4.31 7.67 -5.45
CA LYS A 66 -4.15 8.64 -6.55
C LYS A 66 -2.77 8.57 -7.19
N GLN A 67 -1.73 8.43 -6.37
CA GLN A 67 -0.37 8.30 -6.87
C GLN A 67 -0.19 7.04 -7.70
N MET A 68 -0.69 5.91 -7.21
CA MET A 68 -0.57 4.64 -7.93
C MET A 68 -1.34 4.64 -9.25
N GLU A 69 -2.53 5.26 -9.26
CA GLU A 69 -3.29 5.41 -10.49
C GLU A 69 -2.55 6.27 -11.51
N SER A 70 -2.01 7.42 -11.09
CA SER A 70 -1.30 8.33 -11.99
C SER A 70 -0.03 7.72 -12.56
N LEU A 71 0.62 6.83 -11.81
CA LEU A 71 1.83 6.12 -12.25
C LEU A 71 1.52 4.82 -12.98
N ASN A 72 0.24 4.47 -13.12
CA ASN A 72 -0.22 3.22 -13.72
C ASN A 72 0.36 1.98 -13.02
N ARG A 73 0.42 2.04 -11.69
CA ARG A 73 0.99 0.98 -10.85
C ARG A 73 -0.03 0.28 -9.97
N LEU A 74 -1.30 0.56 -10.20
CA LEU A 74 -2.40 -0.05 -9.47
C LEU A 74 -2.94 -1.24 -10.25
N ILE A 75 -2.85 -2.42 -9.64
CA ILE A 75 -3.43 -3.64 -10.22
C ILE A 75 -4.90 -3.70 -9.81
N VAL A 76 -5.78 -3.78 -10.80
CA VAL A 76 -7.22 -3.95 -10.56
C VAL A 76 -7.57 -5.39 -10.92
N PRO A 77 -7.87 -6.26 -9.94
CA PRO A 77 -8.20 -7.65 -10.22
C PRO A 77 -9.44 -7.77 -11.10
N THR A 78 -9.38 -8.67 -12.06
CA THR A 78 -10.49 -8.98 -12.96
C THR A 78 -11.24 -10.21 -12.45
N PHE A 79 -12.40 -10.47 -13.04
CA PHE A 79 -13.14 -11.69 -12.75
C PHE A 79 -12.30 -12.96 -13.06
N GLU A 80 -11.51 -12.89 -14.13
CA GLU A 80 -10.61 -13.98 -14.49
C GLU A 80 -9.54 -14.23 -13.43
N ASP A 81 -8.99 -13.17 -12.85
CA ASP A 81 -8.01 -13.28 -11.76
C ASP A 81 -8.61 -14.03 -10.57
N TRP A 82 -9.86 -13.76 -10.25
CA TRP A 82 -10.57 -14.44 -9.17
C TRP A 82 -10.74 -15.93 -9.46
N GLN A 83 -11.06 -16.29 -10.68
CA GLN A 83 -11.23 -17.69 -11.06
C GLN A 83 -9.92 -18.46 -11.04
N ALA A 84 -8.80 -17.81 -11.30
CA ALA A 84 -7.49 -18.41 -11.29
C ALA A 84 -6.94 -18.63 -9.87
N ALA A 85 -7.47 -17.91 -8.91
CA ALA A 85 -7.07 -18.05 -7.52
C ALA A 85 -7.70 -19.30 -6.87
#